data_50388dee4c850db3213f5c632d598b00
#
_entry.id   50388dee4c850db3213f5c632d598b00
#
_cell.length_a   1.000
_cell.length_b   1.000
_cell.length_c   1.000
_cell.angle_alpha   90.00
_cell.angle_beta   90.00
_cell.angle_gamma   90.00
#
_symmetry.space_group_name_H-M   'P 1'
#
loop_
_entity.id
_entity.type
_entity.pdbx_description
1 polymer ?
#
loop_
_entity_poly.entity_id
_entity_poly.type
_entity_poly.pdbx_seq_one_letter_code
_entity_poly.pdbx_strand_id
1 'polypeptide(L)'
;MRSDDEAGERSNGAEPAVAATAERLTGKAATQERILVAATELFLSRGYENTTIAQVAERAEVSRATVFWHFSDKESLFRECFNRICEPFRQSLQRDFSALPAEKRLREQVELYQSFVAEHRANVEGFILWAMEHTSFRDWLIRTLLDLHQRFGGALTETVAEIVPRHHDPHAIAMGILVMLDGGLLLSYFDPSTRSVEMRQASVQAILEIIPRRSDGGL
;
A
#
# COMPACT_ATOMS: atom_id res chain seq x y z
N MET A 1 48.11 57.04 -7.03
CA MET A 1 46.97 57.57 -7.81
C MET A 1 46.51 56.44 -8.71
N ARG A 2 45.28 56.01 -8.43
CA ARG A 2 44.39 55.11 -9.26
C ARG A 2 44.91 53.68 -9.48
N SER A 3 44.30 52.70 -8.84
CA SER A 3 42.97 52.07 -9.15
C SER A 3 42.98 51.40 -10.54
N ASP A 4 42.80 50.10 -10.65
CA ASP A 4 41.45 49.56 -10.77
C ASP A 4 41.47 48.04 -10.69
N ASP A 5 40.48 47.59 -10.00
CA ASP A 5 39.90 46.25 -9.93
C ASP A 5 39.65 45.62 -11.31
N GLU A 6 39.91 44.33 -11.44
CA GLU A 6 39.09 43.45 -12.25
C GLU A 6 38.96 42.11 -11.57
N ALA A 7 37.92 42.04 -10.72
CA ALA A 7 37.37 40.78 -10.26
C ALA A 7 36.54 40.14 -11.39
N GLY A 8 37.14 39.18 -12.09
CA GLY A 8 36.41 38.38 -13.07
C GLY A 8 35.40 37.44 -12.37
N GLU A 9 34.15 37.77 -12.50
CA GLU A 9 32.98 36.92 -12.22
C GLU A 9 33.12 35.56 -12.91
N ARG A 10 33.38 34.53 -12.15
CA ARG A 10 33.14 33.15 -12.58
C ARG A 10 31.66 32.87 -12.37
N SER A 11 30.83 33.24 -13.35
CA SER A 11 29.44 32.87 -13.45
C SER A 11 29.28 31.36 -13.53
N ASN A 12 28.68 30.89 -12.57
CA ASN A 12 27.99 29.68 -12.18
C ASN A 12 27.33 28.94 -13.37
N GLY A 13 28.04 28.00 -14.01
CA GLY A 13 27.53 27.09 -15.04
C GLY A 13 26.77 25.87 -14.50
N ALA A 14 26.51 25.78 -13.18
CA ALA A 14 25.91 24.61 -12.56
C ALA A 14 24.36 24.63 -12.48
N GLU A 15 23.74 25.80 -12.45
CA GLU A 15 22.27 25.91 -12.31
C GLU A 15 21.46 25.33 -13.48
N PRO A 16 21.78 25.51 -14.76
CA PRO A 16 20.98 24.97 -15.85
C PRO A 16 21.06 23.43 -15.96
N ALA A 17 22.17 22.83 -15.55
CA ALA A 17 22.34 21.38 -15.60
C ALA A 17 21.52 20.67 -14.50
N VAL A 18 21.43 21.26 -13.32
CA VAL A 18 20.63 20.73 -12.19
C VAL A 18 19.12 20.86 -12.49
N ALA A 19 18.68 22.00 -13.03
CA ALA A 19 17.30 22.22 -13.43
C ALA A 19 16.87 21.27 -14.55
N ALA A 20 17.69 21.10 -15.60
CA ALA A 20 17.43 20.16 -16.68
C ALA A 20 17.40 18.69 -16.23
N THR A 21 18.20 18.34 -15.20
CA THR A 21 18.17 17.00 -14.60
C THR A 21 16.91 16.79 -13.76
N ALA A 22 16.49 17.79 -12.99
CA ALA A 22 15.25 17.74 -12.21
C ALA A 22 14.01 17.67 -13.13
N GLU A 23 13.95 18.44 -14.22
CA GLU A 23 12.88 18.36 -15.22
C GLU A 23 12.82 17.00 -15.93
N ARG A 24 13.97 16.39 -16.23
CA ARG A 24 14.04 15.03 -16.81
C ARG A 24 13.55 13.99 -15.82
N LEU A 25 13.89 14.12 -14.54
CA LEU A 25 13.43 13.21 -13.48
C LEU A 25 11.93 13.34 -13.26
N THR A 26 11.38 14.55 -13.27
CA THR A 26 9.92 14.78 -13.16
C THR A 26 9.19 14.26 -14.41
N GLY A 27 9.72 14.46 -15.61
CA GLY A 27 9.16 13.93 -16.86
C GLY A 27 9.19 12.39 -16.91
N LYS A 28 10.27 11.78 -16.39
CA LYS A 28 10.39 10.32 -16.27
C LYS A 28 9.36 9.76 -15.30
N ALA A 29 9.25 10.33 -14.12
CA ALA A 29 8.28 9.91 -13.11
C ALA A 29 6.83 10.08 -13.59
N ALA A 30 6.51 11.18 -14.25
CA ALA A 30 5.20 11.42 -14.83
C ALA A 30 4.85 10.40 -15.93
N THR A 31 5.82 10.01 -16.77
CA THR A 31 5.62 9.00 -17.80
C THR A 31 5.41 7.61 -17.18
N GLN A 32 6.21 7.25 -16.19
CA GLN A 32 6.04 6.00 -15.44
C GLN A 32 4.67 5.91 -14.80
N GLU A 33 4.21 6.98 -14.17
CA GLU A 33 2.88 7.04 -13.54
C GLU A 33 1.75 6.85 -14.57
N ARG A 34 1.81 7.50 -15.74
CA ARG A 34 0.83 7.30 -16.81
C ARG A 34 0.78 5.84 -17.28
N ILE A 35 1.95 5.20 -17.43
CA ILE A 35 2.04 3.79 -17.81
C ILE A 35 1.39 2.91 -16.73
N LEU A 36 1.68 3.15 -15.45
CA LEU A 36 1.11 2.39 -14.33
C LEU A 36 -0.40 2.55 -14.22
N VAL A 37 -0.93 3.76 -14.39
CA VAL A 37 -2.38 4.01 -14.41
C VAL A 37 -3.03 3.22 -15.53
N ALA A 38 -2.55 3.38 -16.76
CA ALA A 38 -3.07 2.69 -17.93
C ALA A 38 -3.00 1.15 -17.80
N ALA A 39 -1.88 0.64 -17.28
CA ALA A 39 -1.70 -0.79 -17.06
C ALA A 39 -2.64 -1.34 -15.99
N THR A 40 -2.79 -0.62 -14.86
CA THR A 40 -3.71 -1.01 -13.80
C THR A 40 -5.14 -1.10 -14.31
N GLU A 41 -5.64 -0.09 -15.01
CA GLU A 41 -6.98 -0.10 -15.62
C GLU A 41 -7.19 -1.30 -16.57
N LEU A 42 -6.20 -1.58 -17.43
CA LEU A 42 -6.29 -2.69 -18.38
C LEU A 42 -6.22 -4.05 -17.70
N PHE A 43 -5.31 -4.23 -16.74
CA PHE A 43 -5.21 -5.49 -15.99
C PHE A 43 -6.48 -5.80 -15.20
N LEU A 44 -7.11 -4.80 -14.59
CA LEU A 44 -8.34 -4.97 -13.83
C LEU A 44 -9.56 -5.22 -14.72
N SER A 45 -9.65 -4.55 -15.88
CA SER A 45 -10.82 -4.66 -16.76
C SER A 45 -10.78 -5.86 -17.69
N ARG A 46 -9.60 -6.30 -18.12
CA ARG A 46 -9.40 -7.34 -19.14
C ARG A 46 -8.65 -8.58 -18.64
N GLY A 47 -8.09 -8.49 -17.45
CA GLY A 47 -7.18 -9.49 -16.90
C GLY A 47 -5.76 -9.39 -17.48
N TYR A 48 -4.83 -10.09 -16.81
CA TYR A 48 -3.43 -10.09 -17.21
C TYR A 48 -3.23 -10.65 -18.61
N GLU A 49 -3.78 -11.84 -18.91
CA GLU A 49 -3.52 -12.52 -20.19
C GLU A 49 -3.97 -11.71 -21.40
N ASN A 50 -5.12 -11.04 -21.29
CA ASN A 50 -5.73 -10.27 -22.38
C ASN A 50 -5.19 -8.84 -22.51
N THR A 51 -4.26 -8.43 -21.63
CA THR A 51 -3.60 -7.13 -21.68
C THR A 51 -2.22 -7.27 -22.33
N THR A 52 -1.93 -6.47 -23.35
CA THR A 52 -0.63 -6.44 -24.04
C THR A 52 0.11 -5.14 -23.76
N ILE A 53 1.44 -5.17 -23.86
CA ILE A 53 2.28 -3.95 -23.75
C ILE A 53 1.91 -2.92 -24.85
N ALA A 54 1.44 -3.36 -26.01
CA ALA A 54 0.99 -2.45 -27.06
C ALA A 54 -0.26 -1.66 -26.63
N GLN A 55 -1.24 -2.32 -26.00
CA GLN A 55 -2.45 -1.66 -25.49
C GLN A 55 -2.12 -0.72 -24.33
N VAL A 56 -1.20 -1.11 -23.44
CA VAL A 56 -0.72 -0.23 -22.36
C VAL A 56 -0.05 1.02 -22.94
N ALA A 57 0.83 0.84 -23.93
CA ALA A 57 1.51 1.97 -24.58
C ALA A 57 0.53 2.93 -25.26
N GLU A 58 -0.44 2.40 -25.99
CA GLU A 58 -1.51 3.17 -26.62
C GLU A 58 -2.33 3.94 -25.58
N ARG A 59 -2.80 3.28 -24.52
CA ARG A 59 -3.61 3.88 -23.45
C ARG A 59 -2.85 4.94 -22.64
N ALA A 60 -1.53 4.76 -22.47
CA ALA A 60 -0.63 5.70 -21.78
C ALA A 60 -0.12 6.81 -22.68
N GLU A 61 -0.46 6.81 -23.98
CA GLU A 61 0.03 7.76 -24.99
C GLU A 61 1.57 7.79 -25.08
N VAL A 62 2.18 6.63 -25.09
CA VAL A 62 3.65 6.47 -25.23
C VAL A 62 3.99 5.39 -26.27
N SER A 63 5.26 5.32 -26.66
CA SER A 63 5.73 4.23 -27.50
C SER A 63 5.88 2.93 -26.70
N ARG A 64 5.81 1.78 -27.39
CA ARG A 64 6.14 0.47 -26.77
C ARG A 64 7.57 0.44 -26.23
N ALA A 65 8.50 1.09 -26.94
CA ALA A 65 9.89 1.22 -26.50
C ALA A 65 9.99 2.00 -25.18
N THR A 66 9.14 3.03 -24.99
CA THR A 66 9.06 3.78 -23.74
C THR A 66 8.57 2.91 -22.59
N VAL A 67 7.58 2.04 -22.82
CA VAL A 67 7.12 1.10 -21.78
C VAL A 67 8.26 0.15 -21.39
N PHE A 68 8.96 -0.45 -22.37
CA PHE A 68 10.09 -1.35 -22.10
C PHE A 68 11.31 -0.64 -21.48
N TRP A 69 11.43 0.67 -21.67
CA TRP A 69 12.47 1.44 -20.98
C TRP A 69 12.20 1.61 -19.48
N HIS A 70 10.91 1.66 -19.08
CA HIS A 70 10.51 1.76 -17.67
C HIS A 70 10.36 0.37 -17.01
N PHE A 71 9.91 -0.62 -17.77
CA PHE A 71 9.58 -1.96 -17.26
C PHE A 71 10.16 -3.02 -18.19
N SER A 72 10.94 -3.95 -17.64
CA SER A 72 11.65 -4.99 -18.42
C SER A 72 10.69 -5.87 -19.22
N ASP A 73 9.52 -6.15 -18.67
CA ASP A 73 8.51 -7.05 -19.22
C ASP A 73 7.12 -6.76 -18.63
N LYS A 74 6.12 -7.47 -19.13
CA LYS A 74 4.73 -7.36 -18.69
C LYS A 74 4.57 -7.80 -17.23
N GLU A 75 5.37 -8.77 -16.77
CA GLU A 75 5.33 -9.27 -15.41
C GLU A 75 5.82 -8.20 -14.41
N SER A 76 6.95 -7.57 -14.69
CA SER A 76 7.49 -6.49 -13.86
C SER A 76 6.53 -5.29 -13.78
N LEU A 77 5.88 -4.94 -14.91
CA LEU A 77 4.84 -3.92 -14.94
C LEU A 77 3.65 -4.28 -14.05
N PHE A 78 3.18 -5.52 -14.10
CA PHE A 78 2.07 -5.98 -13.28
C PHE A 78 2.40 -5.96 -11.79
N ARG A 79 3.60 -6.41 -11.41
CA ARG A 79 4.08 -6.36 -10.02
C ARG A 79 4.11 -4.93 -9.50
N GLU A 80 4.53 -3.99 -10.34
CA GLU A 80 4.59 -2.59 -9.95
C GLU A 80 3.20 -1.96 -9.82
N CYS A 81 2.23 -2.37 -10.66
CA CYS A 81 0.82 -2.00 -10.47
C CYS A 81 0.28 -2.45 -9.11
N PHE A 82 0.58 -3.68 -8.70
CA PHE A 82 0.19 -4.18 -7.38
C PHE A 82 0.88 -3.42 -6.24
N ASN A 83 2.19 -3.19 -6.35
CA ASN A 83 2.95 -2.41 -5.37
C ASN A 83 2.35 -1.01 -5.19
N ARG A 84 1.97 -0.36 -6.29
CA ARG A 84 1.34 0.95 -6.28
C ARG A 84 -0.02 0.95 -5.56
N ILE A 85 -0.82 -0.09 -5.74
CA ILE A 85 -2.10 -0.24 -5.03
C ILE A 85 -1.87 -0.40 -3.52
N CYS A 86 -0.84 -1.15 -3.12
CA CYS A 86 -0.52 -1.38 -1.71
C CYS A 86 0.26 -0.22 -1.04
N GLU A 87 0.81 0.72 -1.82
CA GLU A 87 1.68 1.78 -1.30
C GLU A 87 0.98 2.70 -0.28
N PRO A 88 -0.28 3.16 -0.49
CA PRO A 88 -0.97 3.96 0.53
C PRO A 88 -1.11 3.23 1.87
N PHE A 89 -1.34 1.92 1.84
CA PHE A 89 -1.39 1.11 3.05
C PHE A 89 -0.03 1.03 3.74
N ARG A 90 1.05 0.77 2.98
CA ARG A 90 2.43 0.77 3.53
C ARG A 90 2.80 2.09 4.17
N GLN A 91 2.46 3.21 3.52
CA GLN A 91 2.71 4.55 4.07
C GLN A 91 1.91 4.80 5.34
N SER A 92 0.67 4.32 5.38
CA SER A 92 -0.18 4.49 6.55
C SER A 92 0.30 3.67 7.76
N LEU A 93 1.00 2.54 7.53
CA LEU A 93 1.66 1.79 8.61
C LEU A 93 2.86 2.53 9.23
N GLN A 94 3.39 3.54 8.55
CA GLN A 94 4.48 4.38 9.06
C GLN A 94 3.98 5.57 9.87
N ARG A 95 2.65 5.76 9.98
CA ARG A 95 2.09 6.82 10.79
C ARG A 95 2.45 6.64 12.25
N ASP A 96 2.92 7.71 12.87
CA ASP A 96 3.17 7.73 14.30
C ASP A 96 1.85 7.95 15.05
N PHE A 97 1.39 6.89 15.70
CA PHE A 97 0.22 6.92 16.58
C PHE A 97 0.60 6.96 18.06
N SER A 98 1.88 7.13 18.40
CA SER A 98 2.39 7.07 19.78
C SER A 98 1.74 8.10 20.71
N ALA A 99 1.31 9.24 20.17
CA ALA A 99 0.59 10.27 20.92
C ALA A 99 -0.84 9.89 21.32
N LEU A 100 -1.40 8.82 20.73
CA LEU A 100 -2.75 8.37 21.03
C LEU A 100 -2.77 7.37 22.20
N PRO A 101 -3.78 7.40 23.07
CA PRO A 101 -4.03 6.31 24.01
C PRO A 101 -4.13 4.97 23.26
N ALA A 102 -3.62 3.88 23.85
CA ALA A 102 -3.50 2.59 23.18
C ALA A 102 -4.82 2.07 22.60
N GLU A 103 -5.93 2.24 23.31
CA GLU A 103 -7.27 1.83 22.82
C GLU A 103 -7.70 2.63 21.57
N LYS A 104 -7.40 3.94 21.55
CA LYS A 104 -7.70 4.76 20.39
C LYS A 104 -6.79 4.41 19.22
N ARG A 105 -5.52 4.16 19.48
CA ARG A 105 -4.54 3.70 18.49
C ARG A 105 -4.96 2.39 17.84
N LEU A 106 -5.40 1.41 18.63
CA LEU A 106 -5.91 0.14 18.12
C LEU A 106 -7.10 0.36 17.18
N ARG A 107 -8.03 1.22 17.55
CA ARG A 107 -9.19 1.54 16.71
C ARG A 107 -8.78 2.19 15.39
N GLU A 108 -7.90 3.17 15.44
CA GLU A 108 -7.37 3.83 14.24
C GLU A 108 -6.63 2.84 13.29
N GLN A 109 -5.83 1.92 13.85
CA GLN A 109 -5.14 0.90 13.08
C GLN A 109 -6.14 -0.04 12.36
N VAL A 110 -7.18 -0.47 13.05
CA VAL A 110 -8.23 -1.31 12.47
C VAL A 110 -9.03 -0.57 11.40
N GLU A 111 -9.41 0.68 11.66
CA GLU A 111 -10.12 1.53 10.70
C GLU A 111 -9.29 1.78 9.44
N LEU A 112 -7.98 1.95 9.59
CA LEU A 112 -7.04 2.12 8.50
C LEU A 112 -7.01 0.89 7.57
N TYR A 113 -6.95 -0.32 8.12
CA TYR A 113 -7.04 -1.55 7.34
C TYR A 113 -8.38 -1.64 6.60
N GLN A 114 -9.48 -1.41 7.31
CA GLN A 114 -10.83 -1.49 6.73
C GLN A 114 -11.05 -0.47 5.61
N SER A 115 -10.55 0.77 5.80
CA SER A 115 -10.66 1.83 4.79
C SER A 115 -9.85 1.49 3.54
N PHE A 116 -8.62 0.99 3.72
CA PHE A 116 -7.79 0.54 2.60
C PHE A 116 -8.48 -0.57 1.80
N VAL A 117 -9.01 -1.59 2.49
CA VAL A 117 -9.73 -2.69 1.83
C VAL A 117 -10.97 -2.21 1.12
N ALA A 118 -11.74 -1.30 1.72
CA ALA A 118 -12.95 -0.76 1.11
C ALA A 118 -12.66 0.04 -0.17
N GLU A 119 -11.62 0.88 -0.14
CA GLU A 119 -11.21 1.72 -1.26
C GLU A 119 -10.62 0.93 -2.43
N HIS A 120 -9.80 -0.10 -2.11
CA HIS A 120 -9.05 -0.85 -3.11
C HIS A 120 -9.57 -2.25 -3.38
N ARG A 121 -10.76 -2.59 -2.88
CA ARG A 121 -11.34 -3.92 -2.88
C ARG A 121 -11.26 -4.59 -4.26
N ALA A 122 -11.85 -4.00 -5.28
CA ALA A 122 -11.91 -4.59 -6.63
C ALA A 122 -10.52 -4.83 -7.22
N ASN A 123 -9.58 -3.93 -6.91
CA ASN A 123 -8.19 -4.01 -7.37
C ASN A 123 -7.47 -5.18 -6.68
N VAL A 124 -7.58 -5.27 -5.36
CA VAL A 124 -6.93 -6.31 -4.56
C VAL A 124 -7.50 -7.69 -4.92
N GLU A 125 -8.82 -7.82 -5.01
CA GLU A 125 -9.50 -9.06 -5.42
C GLU A 125 -9.02 -9.53 -6.80
N GLY A 126 -9.03 -8.67 -7.80
CA GLY A 126 -8.62 -9.00 -9.16
C GLY A 126 -7.17 -9.48 -9.23
N PHE A 127 -6.25 -8.84 -8.50
CA PHE A 127 -4.84 -9.24 -8.44
C PHE A 127 -4.64 -10.56 -7.68
N ILE A 128 -5.33 -10.79 -6.57
CA ILE A 128 -5.22 -12.03 -5.80
C ILE A 128 -5.71 -13.22 -6.62
N LEU A 129 -6.90 -13.14 -7.22
CA LEU A 129 -7.47 -14.21 -8.02
C LEU A 129 -6.56 -14.59 -9.17
N TRP A 130 -6.10 -13.59 -9.91
CA TRP A 130 -5.21 -13.85 -11.02
C TRP A 130 -3.89 -14.49 -10.57
N ALA A 131 -3.27 -14.00 -9.50
CA ALA A 131 -2.01 -14.55 -9.00
C ALA A 131 -2.16 -15.99 -8.47
N MET A 132 -3.33 -16.35 -7.94
CA MET A 132 -3.60 -17.74 -7.50
C MET A 132 -3.62 -18.73 -8.66
N GLU A 133 -3.99 -18.29 -9.86
CA GLU A 133 -3.98 -19.11 -11.07
C GLU A 133 -2.58 -19.28 -11.71
N HIS A 134 -1.64 -18.37 -11.37
CA HIS A 134 -0.31 -18.31 -12.00
C HIS A 134 0.80 -18.58 -10.99
N THR A 135 1.40 -19.76 -11.03
CA THR A 135 2.37 -20.24 -10.02
C THR A 135 3.58 -19.33 -9.84
N SER A 136 4.12 -18.72 -10.91
CA SER A 136 5.26 -17.79 -10.84
C SER A 136 4.94 -16.50 -10.04
N PHE A 137 3.69 -16.07 -10.10
CA PHE A 137 3.22 -14.89 -9.36
C PHE A 137 2.79 -15.19 -7.94
N ARG A 138 2.22 -16.38 -7.72
CA ARG A 138 1.70 -16.77 -6.43
C ARG A 138 2.73 -16.65 -5.31
N ASP A 139 3.94 -17.13 -5.55
CA ASP A 139 5.00 -17.09 -4.53
C ASP A 139 5.45 -15.65 -4.22
N TRP A 140 5.51 -14.79 -5.24
CA TRP A 140 5.80 -13.38 -5.04
C TRP A 140 4.67 -12.65 -4.29
N LEU A 141 3.41 -12.88 -4.69
CA LEU A 141 2.24 -12.29 -4.02
C LEU A 141 2.16 -12.72 -2.57
N ILE A 142 2.31 -14.03 -2.28
CA ILE A 142 2.31 -14.55 -0.91
C ILE A 142 3.38 -13.87 -0.08
N ARG A 143 4.61 -13.75 -0.56
CA ARG A 143 5.68 -13.05 0.17
C ARG A 143 5.35 -11.58 0.42
N THR A 144 4.78 -10.90 -0.56
CA THR A 144 4.39 -9.48 -0.44
C THR A 144 3.27 -9.28 0.59
N LEU A 145 2.26 -10.14 0.56
CA LEU A 145 1.17 -10.12 1.53
C LEU A 145 1.66 -10.47 2.93
N LEU A 146 2.51 -11.50 3.07
CA LEU A 146 3.09 -11.88 4.37
C LEU A 146 3.93 -10.75 4.97
N ASP A 147 4.71 -10.01 4.17
CA ASP A 147 5.46 -8.85 4.66
C ASP A 147 4.51 -7.75 5.18
N LEU A 148 3.45 -7.45 4.45
CA LEU A 148 2.42 -6.49 4.91
C LEU A 148 1.75 -6.95 6.20
N HIS A 149 1.35 -8.21 6.28
CA HIS A 149 0.73 -8.81 7.47
C HIS A 149 1.68 -8.80 8.67
N GLN A 150 2.95 -9.11 8.46
CA GLN A 150 3.96 -9.10 9.53
C GLN A 150 4.14 -7.69 10.11
N ARG A 151 4.22 -6.67 9.25
CA ARG A 151 4.36 -5.27 9.68
C ARG A 151 3.11 -4.79 10.42
N PHE A 152 1.95 -5.03 9.85
CA PHE A 152 0.69 -4.61 10.46
C PHE A 152 0.41 -5.38 11.77
N GLY A 153 0.60 -6.70 11.77
CA GLY A 153 0.46 -7.53 12.95
C GLY A 153 1.46 -7.18 14.06
N GLY A 154 2.67 -6.76 13.70
CA GLY A 154 3.65 -6.21 14.65
C GLY A 154 3.14 -4.94 15.33
N ALA A 155 2.66 -3.97 14.54
CA ALA A 155 2.09 -2.71 15.06
C ALA A 155 0.85 -2.96 15.96
N LEU A 156 -0.02 -3.90 15.56
CA LEU A 156 -1.14 -4.31 16.41
C LEU A 156 -0.66 -4.95 17.71
N THR A 157 0.34 -5.84 17.66
CA THR A 157 0.90 -6.53 18.84
C THR A 157 1.44 -5.54 19.86
N GLU A 158 2.21 -4.54 19.43
CA GLU A 158 2.73 -3.47 20.28
C GLU A 158 1.59 -2.70 20.97
N THR A 159 0.57 -2.34 20.20
CA THR A 159 -0.59 -1.61 20.74
C THR A 159 -1.39 -2.46 21.71
N VAL A 160 -1.67 -3.71 21.37
CA VAL A 160 -2.42 -4.66 22.24
C VAL A 160 -1.66 -4.92 23.53
N ALA A 161 -0.33 -5.00 23.50
CA ALA A 161 0.50 -5.22 24.69
C ALA A 161 0.34 -4.12 25.75
N GLU A 162 -0.01 -2.91 25.36
CA GLU A 162 -0.31 -1.83 26.30
C GLU A 162 -1.70 -1.93 26.93
N ILE A 163 -2.66 -2.56 26.22
CA ILE A 163 -4.08 -2.64 26.63
C ILE A 163 -4.33 -3.85 27.55
N VAL A 164 -3.80 -5.02 27.19
CA VAL A 164 -4.18 -6.28 27.81
C VAL A 164 -3.40 -6.55 29.12
N PRO A 165 -4.01 -7.29 30.09
CA PRO A 165 -3.30 -7.76 31.26
C PRO A 165 -2.08 -8.63 30.91
N ARG A 166 -1.05 -8.62 31.76
CA ARG A 166 0.23 -9.30 31.51
C ARG A 166 0.14 -10.83 31.32
N HIS A 167 -0.95 -11.44 31.76
CA HIS A 167 -1.17 -12.90 31.61
C HIS A 167 -1.80 -13.28 30.27
N HIS A 168 -2.17 -12.30 29.44
CA HIS A 168 -2.63 -12.53 28.06
C HIS A 168 -1.46 -12.42 27.08
N ASP A 169 -1.51 -13.20 26.02
CA ASP A 169 -0.57 -13.09 24.90
C ASP A 169 -1.03 -12.00 23.91
N PRO A 170 -0.36 -10.83 23.87
CA PRO A 170 -0.74 -9.76 22.99
C PRO A 170 -0.59 -10.12 21.51
N HIS A 171 0.37 -10.99 21.18
CA HIS A 171 0.57 -11.44 19.80
C HIS A 171 -0.58 -12.33 19.34
N ALA A 172 -1.03 -13.27 20.16
CA ALA A 172 -2.17 -14.11 19.82
C ALA A 172 -3.46 -13.29 19.61
N ILE A 173 -3.69 -12.25 20.43
CA ILE A 173 -4.84 -11.35 20.29
C ILE A 173 -4.73 -10.53 19.01
N ALA A 174 -3.57 -9.94 18.73
CA ALA A 174 -3.31 -9.16 17.53
C ALA A 174 -3.51 -9.99 16.25
N MET A 175 -3.00 -11.23 16.25
CA MET A 175 -3.21 -12.18 15.15
C MET A 175 -4.68 -12.57 15.00
N GLY A 176 -5.42 -12.72 16.08
CA GLY A 176 -6.87 -12.95 16.05
C GLY A 176 -7.62 -11.81 15.37
N ILE A 177 -7.26 -10.56 15.67
CA ILE A 177 -7.81 -9.37 15.02
C ILE A 177 -7.49 -9.40 13.52
N LEU A 178 -6.24 -9.68 13.16
CA LEU A 178 -5.80 -9.71 11.76
C LEU A 178 -6.54 -10.79 10.96
N VAL A 179 -6.61 -12.01 11.46
CA VAL A 179 -7.33 -13.12 10.83
C VAL A 179 -8.81 -12.78 10.61
N MET A 180 -9.42 -12.05 11.53
CA MET A 180 -10.81 -11.62 11.40
C MET A 180 -10.97 -10.52 10.32
N LEU A 181 -10.03 -9.60 10.25
CA LEU A 181 -10.02 -8.56 9.20
C LEU A 181 -9.86 -9.21 7.81
N ASP A 182 -8.96 -10.18 7.68
CA ASP A 182 -8.76 -10.95 6.45
C ASP A 182 -9.98 -11.81 6.10
N GLY A 183 -10.57 -12.47 7.09
CA GLY A 183 -11.83 -13.20 6.94
C GLY A 183 -12.97 -12.28 6.46
N GLY A 184 -13.02 -11.07 6.97
CA GLY A 184 -13.95 -10.04 6.51
C GLY A 184 -13.72 -9.65 5.05
N LEU A 185 -12.46 -9.51 4.61
CA LEU A 185 -12.11 -9.28 3.21
C LEU A 185 -12.57 -10.46 2.32
N LEU A 186 -12.27 -11.69 2.73
CA LEU A 186 -12.66 -12.88 1.99
C LEU A 186 -14.19 -13.03 1.87
N LEU A 187 -14.91 -12.79 2.97
CA LEU A 187 -16.38 -12.82 2.97
C LEU A 187 -16.98 -11.73 2.07
N SER A 188 -16.34 -10.57 1.96
CA SER A 188 -16.79 -9.51 1.06
C SER A 188 -16.73 -9.92 -0.41
N TYR A 189 -15.84 -10.83 -0.75
CA TYR A 189 -15.75 -11.39 -2.07
C TYR A 189 -16.97 -12.28 -2.42
N PHE A 190 -17.41 -13.10 -1.46
CA PHE A 190 -18.57 -13.99 -1.66
C PHE A 190 -19.92 -13.27 -1.55
N ASP A 191 -20.01 -12.27 -0.70
CA ASP A 191 -21.24 -11.49 -0.49
C ASP A 191 -20.94 -9.97 -0.44
N PRO A 192 -21.00 -9.28 -1.58
CA PRO A 192 -20.77 -7.84 -1.68
C PRO A 192 -21.94 -6.97 -1.17
N SER A 193 -22.97 -7.55 -0.56
CA SER A 193 -24.14 -6.81 -0.10
C SER A 193 -23.80 -5.81 1.01
N THR A 194 -24.54 -4.71 1.09
CA THR A 194 -24.41 -3.71 2.16
C THR A 194 -24.57 -4.34 3.54
N ARG A 195 -25.48 -5.32 3.68
CA ARG A 195 -25.70 -6.03 4.94
C ARG A 195 -24.44 -6.78 5.40
N SER A 196 -23.69 -7.39 4.49
CA SER A 196 -22.46 -8.07 4.86
C SER A 196 -21.36 -7.09 5.25
N VAL A 197 -21.33 -5.89 4.69
CA VAL A 197 -20.42 -4.80 5.12
C VAL A 197 -20.72 -4.36 6.55
N GLU A 198 -22.00 -4.07 6.84
CA GLU A 198 -22.45 -3.67 8.18
C GLU A 198 -22.15 -4.75 9.24
N MET A 199 -22.40 -6.01 8.91
CA MET A 199 -22.12 -7.14 9.81
C MET A 199 -20.63 -7.28 10.11
N ARG A 200 -19.75 -7.07 9.11
CA ARG A 200 -18.28 -7.11 9.33
C ARG A 200 -17.82 -5.95 10.22
N GLN A 201 -18.34 -4.76 10.00
CA GLN A 201 -18.03 -3.59 10.84
C GLN A 201 -18.48 -3.82 12.29
N ALA A 202 -19.71 -4.34 12.47
CA ALA A 202 -20.23 -4.68 13.79
C ALA A 202 -19.40 -5.76 14.49
N SER A 203 -18.94 -6.79 13.76
CA SER A 203 -18.10 -7.84 14.30
C SER A 203 -16.74 -7.32 14.78
N VAL A 204 -16.13 -6.41 14.02
CA VAL A 204 -14.86 -5.76 14.44
C VAL A 204 -15.07 -4.93 15.69
N GLN A 205 -16.14 -4.13 15.75
CA GLN A 205 -16.46 -3.33 16.94
C GLN A 205 -16.68 -4.22 18.17
N ALA A 206 -17.45 -5.29 18.02
CA ALA A 206 -17.70 -6.24 19.11
C ALA A 206 -16.38 -6.84 19.67
N ILE A 207 -15.42 -7.19 18.79
CA ILE A 207 -14.13 -7.72 19.25
C ILE A 207 -13.30 -6.65 19.97
N LEU A 208 -13.26 -5.43 19.47
CA LEU A 208 -12.55 -4.35 20.15
C LEU A 208 -13.13 -4.06 21.55
N GLU A 209 -14.42 -4.35 21.76
CA GLU A 209 -15.09 -4.19 23.05
C GLU A 209 -14.79 -5.33 24.04
N ILE A 210 -14.59 -6.56 23.54
CA ILE A 210 -14.35 -7.74 24.39
C ILE A 210 -12.87 -8.00 24.72
N ILE A 211 -11.94 -7.26 24.10
CA ILE A 211 -10.51 -7.38 24.43
C ILE A 211 -10.31 -7.11 25.92
N PRO A 212 -9.67 -8.06 26.67
CA PRO A 212 -9.39 -7.87 28.07
C PRO A 212 -8.56 -6.58 28.32
N ARG A 213 -8.99 -5.77 29.25
CA ARG A 213 -8.29 -4.53 29.60
C ARG A 213 -7.52 -4.68 30.89
N ARG A 214 -6.37 -4.01 30.96
CA ARG A 214 -5.72 -3.84 32.27
C ARG A 214 -6.69 -3.11 33.19
N SER A 215 -7.00 -3.73 34.31
CA SER A 215 -7.60 -2.98 35.42
C SER A 215 -6.53 -1.97 35.84
N ASP A 216 -6.84 -0.68 35.82
CA ASP A 216 -6.02 0.31 36.52
C ASP A 216 -6.00 -0.13 37.98
N GLY A 217 -4.91 -0.84 38.33
CA GLY A 217 -4.76 -1.43 39.63
C GLY A 217 -4.79 -0.33 40.70
N GLY A 218 -5.89 -0.27 41.43
CA GLY A 218 -5.81 0.25 42.77
C GLY A 218 -4.78 -0.59 43.54
N LEU A 219 -3.73 0.05 43.99
CA LEU A 219 -2.81 -0.43 45.00
C LEU A 219 -3.55 -0.80 46.28
#